data_0eebaac8a422fb44cd8220c1a75178f0
#
_entry.id   0eebaac8a422fb44cd8220c1a75178f0
#
_cell.length_a   1.000
_cell.length_b   1.000
_cell.length_c   1.000
_cell.angle_alpha   90.00
_cell.angle_beta   90.00
_cell.angle_gamma   90.00
#
_symmetry.space_group_name_H-M   'P 1'
#
loop_
_entity.id
_entity.type
_entity.pdbx_description
1 polymer ?
#
loop_
_entity_poly.entity_id
_entity_poly.type
_entity_poly.pdbx_seq_one_letter_code
_entity_poly.pdbx_strand_id
1 'polypeptide(L)'
;EWDTFETIDAVRAALAETHNVTLIEANEHAYLKLQQLKPDIVFNIAEGFNGVSREAQIPAILDLLQIPYSGSDPLTLGICLDKARAKEILSYYGVPTPRFHLVSSISDLAGISVRFPSIVKPQHEGSSKGIFNSSIVNNRDELVGQVVNIIETYKEGAIVEEFLHGREFTVAILGNGKNAKALPIVEIKFDSLPTGVNPIYSYEAKWIWDKAESPLEIFECPAKISPALQTEIEDICLKAYSILKCRDWTRIDVRLDADGKPNILELNPLPGILPKPEDNSCFPKAARAAGLNYNQLIQQVLLIAAERYGILKSQSSSTLKEVV
;
A
#
# COMPACT_ATOMS: atom_id res chain seq x y z
N GLU A 1 2.19 11.27 -4.94
CA GLU A 1 1.99 9.83 -4.99
C GLU A 1 3.16 9.10 -5.66
N TRP A 2 3.81 9.72 -6.65
CA TRP A 2 4.93 9.10 -7.37
C TRP A 2 6.23 9.12 -6.57
N ASP A 3 7.06 8.10 -6.81
CA ASP A 3 8.39 8.02 -6.23
C ASP A 3 9.28 9.18 -6.67
N THR A 4 10.11 9.64 -5.75
CA THR A 4 11.12 10.66 -6.04
C THR A 4 12.30 10.07 -6.83
N PHE A 5 13.06 10.92 -7.52
CA PHE A 5 14.32 10.50 -8.15
C PHE A 5 15.27 9.80 -7.16
N GLU A 6 15.25 10.19 -5.90
CA GLU A 6 16.07 9.56 -4.85
C GLU A 6 15.66 8.11 -4.63
N THR A 7 14.35 7.82 -4.57
CA THR A 7 13.83 6.44 -4.43
C THR A 7 14.16 5.61 -5.66
N ILE A 8 13.93 6.17 -6.87
CA ILE A 8 14.21 5.49 -8.14
C ILE A 8 15.71 5.14 -8.24
N ASP A 9 16.60 6.09 -7.93
CA ASP A 9 18.04 5.86 -7.96
C ASP A 9 18.49 4.86 -6.90
N ALA A 10 17.89 4.86 -5.71
CA ALA A 10 18.18 3.87 -4.67
C ALA A 10 17.79 2.44 -5.10
N VAL A 11 16.61 2.28 -5.70
CA VAL A 11 16.18 0.99 -6.27
C VAL A 11 17.12 0.55 -7.39
N ARG A 12 17.44 1.45 -8.32
CA ARG A 12 18.39 1.19 -9.41
C ARG A 12 19.75 0.76 -8.87
N ALA A 13 20.30 1.47 -7.89
CA ALA A 13 21.59 1.16 -7.29
C ALA A 13 21.59 -0.20 -6.59
N ALA A 14 20.51 -0.52 -5.83
CA ALA A 14 20.36 -1.81 -5.17
C ALA A 14 20.34 -2.97 -6.18
N LEU A 15 19.63 -2.84 -7.29
CA LEU A 15 19.56 -3.86 -8.34
C LEU A 15 20.87 -3.96 -9.13
N ALA A 16 21.55 -2.84 -9.36
CA ALA A 16 22.80 -2.78 -10.13
C ALA A 16 24.00 -3.45 -9.43
N GLU A 17 23.90 -3.81 -8.16
CA GLU A 17 24.94 -4.60 -7.48
C GLU A 17 25.16 -5.96 -8.15
N THR A 18 24.13 -6.53 -8.76
CA THR A 18 24.15 -7.91 -9.31
C THR A 18 23.53 -8.04 -10.70
N HIS A 19 22.92 -6.98 -11.24
CA HIS A 19 22.19 -7.01 -12.51
C HIS A 19 22.53 -5.81 -13.40
N ASN A 20 22.28 -5.93 -14.70
CA ASN A 20 22.21 -4.77 -15.59
C ASN A 20 20.84 -4.14 -15.46
N VAL A 21 20.78 -2.84 -15.20
CA VAL A 21 19.52 -2.12 -14.93
C VAL A 21 19.31 -1.00 -15.92
N THR A 22 18.16 -1.00 -16.58
CA THR A 22 17.70 0.09 -17.45
C THR A 22 16.43 0.70 -16.86
N LEU A 23 16.39 2.02 -16.71
CA LEU A 23 15.20 2.73 -16.26
C LEU A 23 14.26 2.99 -17.43
N ILE A 24 12.98 2.65 -17.24
CA ILE A 24 11.91 2.98 -18.19
C ILE A 24 10.84 3.77 -17.47
N GLU A 25 10.56 4.97 -17.96
CA GLU A 25 9.46 5.80 -17.50
C GLU A 25 8.11 5.16 -17.89
N ALA A 26 7.19 5.04 -16.91
CA ALA A 26 5.87 4.47 -17.08
C ALA A 26 4.91 5.46 -17.77
N ASN A 27 5.21 5.86 -18.99
CA ASN A 27 4.43 6.78 -19.83
C ASN A 27 3.91 6.11 -21.10
N GLU A 28 3.33 6.87 -22.02
CA GLU A 28 2.79 6.39 -23.29
C GLU A 28 3.80 5.66 -24.20
N HIS A 29 5.09 5.81 -23.93
CA HIS A 29 6.16 5.15 -24.68
C HIS A 29 6.63 3.84 -24.05
N ALA A 30 6.15 3.52 -22.85
CA ALA A 30 6.59 2.34 -22.10
C ALA A 30 6.42 1.04 -22.89
N TYR A 31 5.28 0.85 -23.56
CA TYR A 31 5.01 -0.33 -24.38
C TYR A 31 6.10 -0.56 -25.44
N LEU A 32 6.43 0.47 -26.23
CA LEU A 32 7.42 0.34 -27.30
C LEU A 32 8.83 0.09 -26.74
N LYS A 33 9.20 0.76 -25.66
CA LYS A 33 10.50 0.57 -25.01
C LYS A 33 10.65 -0.85 -24.47
N LEU A 34 9.64 -1.37 -23.77
CA LEU A 34 9.62 -2.73 -23.24
C LEU A 34 9.68 -3.79 -24.37
N GLN A 35 8.91 -3.56 -25.47
CA GLN A 35 8.92 -4.44 -26.65
C GLN A 35 10.29 -4.49 -27.32
N GLN A 36 11.01 -3.38 -27.39
CA GLN A 36 12.34 -3.27 -27.98
C GLN A 36 13.42 -3.87 -27.08
N LEU A 37 13.39 -3.55 -25.79
CA LEU A 37 14.41 -3.97 -24.82
C LEU A 37 14.32 -5.45 -24.46
N LYS A 38 13.09 -5.97 -24.31
CA LYS A 38 12.80 -7.37 -23.90
C LYS A 38 13.63 -7.79 -22.67
N PRO A 39 13.45 -7.11 -21.53
CA PRO A 39 14.19 -7.44 -20.32
C PRO A 39 13.86 -8.86 -19.83
N ASP A 40 14.76 -9.47 -19.08
CA ASP A 40 14.50 -10.77 -18.43
C ASP A 40 13.40 -10.66 -17.37
N ILE A 41 13.35 -9.52 -16.66
CA ILE A 41 12.34 -9.20 -15.64
C ILE A 41 12.26 -7.68 -15.45
N VAL A 42 11.07 -7.18 -15.05
CA VAL A 42 10.85 -5.79 -14.67
C VAL A 42 10.65 -5.70 -13.16
N PHE A 43 11.38 -4.81 -12.48
CA PHE A 43 11.08 -4.41 -11.11
C PHE A 43 10.06 -3.26 -11.17
N ASN A 44 8.79 -3.55 -10.90
CA ASN A 44 7.70 -2.58 -11.07
C ASN A 44 7.45 -1.76 -9.80
N ILE A 45 7.58 -0.45 -9.92
CA ILE A 45 7.20 0.55 -8.91
C ILE A 45 6.27 1.62 -9.50
N ALA A 46 5.63 1.33 -10.64
CA ALA A 46 4.84 2.31 -11.38
C ALA A 46 3.45 2.51 -10.78
N GLU A 47 3.18 3.67 -10.23
CA GLU A 47 1.87 4.10 -9.68
C GLU A 47 0.84 4.47 -10.76
N GLY A 48 1.30 4.71 -11.99
CA GLY A 48 0.44 5.16 -13.10
C GLY A 48 0.01 6.62 -12.99
N PHE A 49 -0.65 7.14 -14.03
CA PHE A 49 -1.01 8.56 -14.12
C PHE A 49 -2.51 8.79 -13.99
N ASN A 50 -3.32 8.05 -14.73
CA ASN A 50 -4.74 8.34 -14.89
C ASN A 50 -5.61 7.08 -14.82
N GLY A 51 -6.83 7.26 -14.35
CA GLY A 51 -7.85 6.23 -14.31
C GLY A 51 -7.91 5.47 -13.00
N VAL A 52 -9.07 4.87 -12.76
CA VAL A 52 -9.41 4.13 -11.54
C VAL A 52 -8.59 2.84 -11.34
N SER A 53 -7.87 2.41 -12.37
CA SER A 53 -6.99 1.23 -12.35
C SER A 53 -5.58 1.60 -12.81
N ARG A 54 -5.10 2.79 -12.47
CA ARG A 54 -3.82 3.33 -12.96
C ARG A 54 -2.62 2.45 -12.63
N GLU A 55 -2.57 1.86 -11.45
CA GLU A 55 -1.49 0.95 -11.03
C GLU A 55 -1.44 -0.35 -11.84
N ALA A 56 -2.58 -0.74 -12.44
CA ALA A 56 -2.68 -1.96 -13.25
C ALA A 56 -2.11 -1.80 -14.67
N GLN A 57 -1.86 -0.57 -15.14
CA GLN A 57 -1.53 -0.28 -16.55
C GLN A 57 -0.21 -0.91 -16.99
N ILE A 58 0.85 -0.71 -16.22
CA ILE A 58 2.18 -1.28 -16.56
C ILE A 58 2.17 -2.81 -16.45
N PRO A 59 1.68 -3.42 -15.36
CA PRO A 59 1.53 -4.88 -15.30
C PRO A 59 0.70 -5.48 -16.45
N ALA A 60 -0.37 -4.81 -16.91
CA ALA A 60 -1.15 -5.27 -18.07
C ALA A 60 -0.35 -5.23 -19.37
N ILE A 61 0.49 -4.24 -19.58
CA ILE A 61 1.44 -4.17 -20.69
C ILE A 61 2.45 -5.32 -20.61
N LEU A 62 2.98 -5.60 -19.43
CA LEU A 62 3.96 -6.66 -19.20
C LEU A 62 3.35 -8.05 -19.44
N ASP A 63 2.10 -8.28 -18.98
CA ASP A 63 1.36 -9.50 -19.29
C ASP A 63 1.14 -9.67 -20.80
N LEU A 64 0.75 -8.60 -21.52
CA LEU A 64 0.59 -8.61 -22.96
C LEU A 64 1.89 -8.97 -23.70
N LEU A 65 3.00 -8.44 -23.25
CA LEU A 65 4.34 -8.67 -23.81
C LEU A 65 4.99 -9.97 -23.31
N GLN A 66 4.35 -10.67 -22.36
CA GLN A 66 4.88 -11.86 -21.69
C GLN A 66 6.25 -11.61 -21.02
N ILE A 67 6.43 -10.43 -20.46
CA ILE A 67 7.63 -10.03 -19.72
C ILE A 67 7.38 -10.26 -18.22
N PRO A 68 8.21 -11.04 -17.53
CA PRO A 68 8.14 -11.21 -16.08
C PRO A 68 8.31 -9.89 -15.33
N TYR A 69 7.63 -9.76 -14.16
CA TYR A 69 7.71 -8.55 -13.34
C TYR A 69 7.51 -8.83 -11.85
N SER A 70 8.00 -7.93 -11.00
CA SER A 70 7.78 -7.97 -9.56
C SER A 70 6.42 -7.38 -9.18
N GLY A 71 5.85 -7.90 -8.10
CA GLY A 71 4.58 -7.43 -7.53
C GLY A 71 3.35 -8.11 -8.11
N SER A 72 2.21 -7.57 -7.73
CA SER A 72 0.89 -8.13 -8.00
C SER A 72 0.44 -7.92 -9.45
N ASP A 73 -0.48 -8.77 -9.91
CA ASP A 73 -1.04 -8.67 -11.25
C ASP A 73 -2.04 -7.51 -11.41
N PRO A 74 -2.41 -7.16 -12.66
CA PRO A 74 -3.29 -6.03 -12.93
C PRO A 74 -4.64 -6.08 -12.20
N LEU A 75 -5.22 -7.27 -12.05
CA LEU A 75 -6.50 -7.43 -11.37
C LEU A 75 -6.37 -7.14 -9.88
N THR A 76 -5.34 -7.67 -9.24
CA THR A 76 -5.06 -7.44 -7.82
C THR A 76 -4.80 -5.96 -7.55
N LEU A 77 -3.96 -5.30 -8.38
CA LEU A 77 -3.67 -3.88 -8.23
C LEU A 77 -4.94 -3.02 -8.39
N GLY A 78 -5.74 -3.28 -9.42
CA GLY A 78 -6.99 -2.56 -9.63
C GLY A 78 -8.00 -2.76 -8.49
N ILE A 79 -8.10 -3.97 -7.93
CA ILE A 79 -8.97 -4.25 -6.78
C ILE A 79 -8.45 -3.55 -5.51
N CYS A 80 -7.16 -3.61 -5.23
CA CYS A 80 -6.59 -3.02 -4.01
C CYS A 80 -6.63 -1.49 -4.04
N LEU A 81 -6.50 -0.87 -5.21
CA LEU A 81 -6.66 0.57 -5.39
C LEU A 81 -8.09 1.03 -5.12
N ASP A 82 -9.09 0.22 -5.51
CA ASP A 82 -10.51 0.45 -5.18
C ASP A 82 -10.83 -0.02 -3.76
N LYS A 83 -10.79 0.90 -2.80
CA LYS A 83 -11.03 0.60 -1.38
C LYS A 83 -12.36 -0.12 -1.13
N ALA A 84 -13.42 0.22 -1.89
CA ALA A 84 -14.71 -0.41 -1.73
C ALA A 84 -14.69 -1.87 -2.21
N ARG A 85 -14.12 -2.15 -3.39
CA ARG A 85 -14.02 -3.51 -3.93
C ARG A 85 -13.14 -4.41 -3.08
N ALA A 86 -12.00 -3.91 -2.62
CA ALA A 86 -11.15 -4.65 -1.69
C ALA A 86 -11.92 -5.06 -0.42
N LYS A 87 -12.64 -4.12 0.20
CA LYS A 87 -13.44 -4.37 1.42
C LYS A 87 -14.64 -5.28 1.19
N GLU A 88 -15.32 -5.19 0.05
CA GLU A 88 -16.41 -6.11 -0.33
C GLU A 88 -15.90 -7.55 -0.40
N ILE A 89 -14.75 -7.77 -1.04
CA ILE A 89 -14.14 -9.11 -1.14
C ILE A 89 -13.71 -9.58 0.25
N LEU A 90 -13.01 -8.76 1.03
CA LEU A 90 -12.58 -9.12 2.38
C LEU A 90 -13.79 -9.49 3.26
N SER A 91 -14.87 -8.70 3.21
CA SER A 91 -16.10 -8.95 3.95
C SER A 91 -16.77 -10.27 3.55
N TYR A 92 -16.81 -10.58 2.25
CA TYR A 92 -17.35 -11.84 1.75
C TYR A 92 -16.61 -13.07 2.32
N TYR A 93 -15.28 -12.96 2.47
CA TYR A 93 -14.46 -14.02 3.04
C TYR A 93 -14.32 -13.97 4.57
N GLY A 94 -15.07 -13.09 5.23
CA GLY A 94 -15.05 -12.94 6.69
C GLY A 94 -13.71 -12.45 7.23
N VAL A 95 -13.01 -11.58 6.50
CA VAL A 95 -11.86 -10.83 7.01
C VAL A 95 -12.38 -9.52 7.61
N PRO A 96 -12.06 -9.20 8.87
CA PRO A 96 -12.53 -7.99 9.51
C PRO A 96 -12.06 -6.72 8.78
N THR A 97 -12.99 -5.83 8.49
CA THR A 97 -12.76 -4.48 7.94
C THR A 97 -13.81 -3.53 8.52
N PRO A 98 -13.54 -2.23 8.69
CA PRO A 98 -14.56 -1.28 9.16
C PRO A 98 -15.82 -1.34 8.31
N ARG A 99 -16.99 -1.17 8.94
CA ARG A 99 -18.26 -1.03 8.19
C ARG A 99 -18.16 0.17 7.28
N PHE A 100 -18.62 0.03 6.05
CA PHE A 100 -18.48 1.09 5.06
C PHE A 100 -19.69 1.19 4.13
N HIS A 101 -19.81 2.34 3.50
CA HIS A 101 -20.74 2.61 2.41
C HIS A 101 -19.98 3.32 1.28
N LEU A 102 -20.19 2.88 0.05
CA LEU A 102 -19.74 3.62 -1.12
C LEU A 102 -20.84 4.60 -1.53
N VAL A 103 -20.50 5.86 -1.66
CA VAL A 103 -21.38 6.97 -2.03
C VAL A 103 -20.87 7.56 -3.35
N SER A 104 -21.51 7.21 -4.46
CA SER A 104 -21.13 7.69 -5.79
C SER A 104 -21.85 8.99 -6.17
N SER A 105 -22.98 9.27 -5.50
CA SER A 105 -23.76 10.50 -5.66
C SER A 105 -24.37 10.94 -4.34
N ILE A 106 -24.71 12.20 -4.21
CA ILE A 106 -25.34 12.76 -2.99
C ILE A 106 -26.67 12.05 -2.68
N SER A 107 -27.40 11.59 -3.70
CA SER A 107 -28.65 10.86 -3.52
C SER A 107 -28.49 9.53 -2.78
N ASP A 108 -27.32 8.88 -2.88
CA ASP A 108 -27.03 7.61 -2.21
C ASP A 108 -27.03 7.77 -0.68
N LEU A 109 -26.73 8.97 -0.19
CA LEU A 109 -26.77 9.28 1.23
C LEU A 109 -28.15 9.04 1.87
N ALA A 110 -29.25 9.19 1.13
CA ALA A 110 -30.59 9.00 1.65
C ALA A 110 -30.87 7.56 2.10
N GLY A 111 -30.18 6.58 1.49
CA GLY A 111 -30.38 5.14 1.72
C GLY A 111 -29.46 4.52 2.76
N ILE A 112 -28.47 5.26 3.30
CA ILE A 112 -27.46 4.70 4.21
C ILE A 112 -27.68 5.13 5.67
N SER A 113 -27.41 4.18 6.58
CA SER A 113 -27.33 4.44 8.02
C SER A 113 -25.88 4.47 8.45
N VAL A 114 -25.42 5.63 8.88
CA VAL A 114 -24.03 5.86 9.28
C VAL A 114 -23.92 5.99 10.79
N ARG A 115 -22.95 5.33 11.39
CA ARG A 115 -22.57 5.52 12.79
C ARG A 115 -21.48 6.57 12.87
N PHE A 116 -21.62 7.49 13.82
CA PHE A 116 -20.61 8.52 14.05
C PHE A 116 -19.77 8.20 15.30
N PRO A 117 -18.47 8.61 15.31
CA PRO A 117 -17.76 9.25 14.20
C PRO A 117 -17.49 8.28 13.05
N SER A 118 -17.44 8.84 11.83
CA SER A 118 -17.03 8.12 10.61
C SER A 118 -15.88 8.87 9.92
N ILE A 119 -15.15 8.18 9.07
CA ILE A 119 -14.15 8.78 8.20
C ILE A 119 -14.61 8.71 6.75
N VAL A 120 -14.44 9.81 6.02
CA VAL A 120 -14.82 9.94 4.61
C VAL A 120 -13.55 10.07 3.76
N LYS A 121 -13.37 9.18 2.79
CA LYS A 121 -12.15 9.09 1.97
C LYS A 121 -12.51 8.98 0.49
N PRO A 122 -11.65 9.45 -0.44
CA PRO A 122 -11.76 9.13 -1.85
C PRO A 122 -11.64 7.61 -2.09
N GLN A 123 -12.35 7.09 -3.08
CA GLN A 123 -12.41 5.65 -3.38
C GLN A 123 -11.07 5.09 -3.85
N HIS A 124 -10.35 5.80 -4.74
CA HIS A 124 -9.17 5.28 -5.44
C HIS A 124 -7.87 6.06 -5.15
N GLU A 125 -7.89 7.06 -4.27
CA GLU A 125 -6.68 7.81 -3.97
C GLU A 125 -5.80 7.13 -2.92
N GLY A 126 -4.48 7.22 -3.11
CA GLY A 126 -3.46 6.72 -2.21
C GLY A 126 -2.74 7.82 -1.43
N SER A 127 -1.73 7.46 -0.65
CA SER A 127 -0.80 8.39 0.02
C SER A 127 -1.47 9.47 0.88
N SER A 128 -2.57 9.15 1.55
CA SER A 128 -3.41 10.07 2.34
C SER A 128 -4.02 11.22 1.53
N LYS A 129 -3.98 11.19 0.20
CA LYS A 129 -4.59 12.20 -0.64
C LYS A 129 -6.11 12.22 -0.43
N GLY A 130 -6.65 13.39 -0.11
CA GLY A 130 -8.06 13.56 0.25
C GLY A 130 -8.44 13.12 1.66
N ILE A 131 -7.48 12.76 2.51
CA ILE A 131 -7.68 12.44 3.92
C ILE A 131 -7.09 13.56 4.77
N PHE A 132 -7.93 14.43 5.28
CA PHE A 132 -7.59 15.57 6.12
C PHE A 132 -8.14 15.38 7.53
N ASN A 133 -7.76 16.24 8.45
CA ASN A 133 -8.37 16.22 9.79
C ASN A 133 -9.90 16.32 9.75
N SER A 134 -10.44 17.08 8.80
CA SER A 134 -11.88 17.21 8.55
C SER A 134 -12.55 15.98 7.91
N SER A 135 -11.79 14.97 7.51
CA SER A 135 -12.34 13.71 6.98
C SER A 135 -13.04 12.88 8.07
N ILE A 136 -12.75 13.14 9.35
CA ILE A 136 -13.51 12.60 10.47
C ILE A 136 -14.77 13.45 10.67
N VAL A 137 -15.92 12.82 10.52
CA VAL A 137 -17.23 13.47 10.62
C VAL A 137 -18.04 12.94 11.81
N ASN A 138 -18.71 13.83 12.54
CA ASN A 138 -19.40 13.52 13.79
C ASN A 138 -20.92 13.61 13.68
N ASN A 139 -21.42 14.12 12.56
CA ASN A 139 -22.83 14.32 12.31
C ASN A 139 -23.14 14.31 10.80
N ARG A 140 -24.42 14.36 10.49
CA ARG A 140 -24.92 14.25 9.10
C ARG A 140 -24.50 15.42 8.22
N ASP A 141 -24.45 16.62 8.75
CA ASP A 141 -24.12 17.82 7.98
C ASP A 141 -22.63 17.80 7.57
N GLU A 142 -21.74 17.44 8.50
CA GLU A 142 -20.32 17.22 8.21
C GLU A 142 -20.12 16.11 7.18
N LEU A 143 -20.86 15.00 7.29
CA LEU A 143 -20.82 13.90 6.34
C LEU A 143 -21.18 14.38 4.93
N VAL A 144 -22.30 15.09 4.78
CA VAL A 144 -22.72 15.63 3.48
C VAL A 144 -21.66 16.54 2.90
N GLY A 145 -21.13 17.47 3.71
CA GLY A 145 -20.06 18.38 3.28
C GLY A 145 -18.81 17.66 2.77
N GLN A 146 -18.34 16.64 3.49
CA GLN A 146 -17.15 15.87 3.07
C GLN A 146 -17.41 15.01 1.82
N VAL A 147 -18.56 14.38 1.70
CA VAL A 147 -18.94 13.61 0.50
C VAL A 147 -18.99 14.52 -0.72
N VAL A 148 -19.63 15.69 -0.62
CA VAL A 148 -19.68 16.69 -1.70
C VAL A 148 -18.27 17.12 -2.09
N ASN A 149 -17.43 17.46 -1.12
CA ASN A 149 -16.04 17.87 -1.36
C ASN A 149 -15.26 16.80 -2.14
N ILE A 150 -15.37 15.51 -1.77
CA ILE A 150 -14.68 14.43 -2.47
C ILE A 150 -15.20 14.28 -3.90
N ILE A 151 -16.52 14.19 -4.10
CA ILE A 151 -17.10 14.00 -5.43
C ILE A 151 -16.75 15.17 -6.35
N GLU A 152 -16.76 16.40 -5.85
CA GLU A 152 -16.46 17.59 -6.65
C GLU A 152 -14.97 17.77 -6.93
N THR A 153 -14.10 17.45 -5.96
CA THR A 153 -12.66 17.66 -6.09
C THR A 153 -11.98 16.54 -6.86
N TYR A 154 -12.28 15.28 -6.49
CA TYR A 154 -11.59 14.11 -7.03
C TYR A 154 -12.33 13.47 -8.20
N LYS A 155 -13.60 13.87 -8.46
CA LYS A 155 -14.44 13.32 -9.54
C LYS A 155 -14.64 11.80 -9.44
N GLU A 156 -14.70 11.30 -8.21
CA GLU A 156 -14.90 9.88 -7.90
C GLU A 156 -15.83 9.70 -6.69
N GLY A 157 -16.19 8.46 -6.36
CA GLY A 157 -17.01 8.13 -5.20
C GLY A 157 -16.28 8.40 -3.89
N ALA A 158 -17.06 8.66 -2.83
CA ALA A 158 -16.57 8.74 -1.46
C ALA A 158 -16.87 7.42 -0.73
N ILE A 159 -15.87 6.85 -0.05
CA ILE A 159 -16.10 5.76 0.89
C ILE A 159 -16.29 6.35 2.29
N VAL A 160 -17.43 6.02 2.92
CA VAL A 160 -17.78 6.41 4.28
C VAL A 160 -17.58 5.21 5.17
N GLU A 161 -16.62 5.27 6.08
CA GLU A 161 -16.26 4.16 6.96
C GLU A 161 -16.50 4.50 8.43
N GLU A 162 -16.87 3.51 9.24
CA GLU A 162 -16.84 3.61 10.69
C GLU A 162 -15.42 3.96 11.14
N PHE A 163 -15.27 5.03 11.95
CA PHE A 163 -13.96 5.39 12.47
C PHE A 163 -13.61 4.53 13.67
N LEU A 164 -12.55 3.76 13.55
CA LEU A 164 -12.02 2.93 14.61
C LEU A 164 -11.08 3.75 15.51
N HIS A 165 -11.30 3.68 16.83
CA HIS A 165 -10.55 4.50 17.80
C HIS A 165 -9.28 3.83 18.36
N GLY A 166 -9.06 2.56 18.05
CA GLY A 166 -7.94 1.80 18.60
C GLY A 166 -6.60 2.14 17.95
N ARG A 167 -5.57 1.41 18.39
CA ARG A 167 -4.20 1.52 17.87
C ARG A 167 -4.15 1.14 16.39
N GLU A 168 -3.26 1.79 15.66
CA GLU A 168 -3.06 1.57 14.23
C GLU A 168 -1.71 0.92 13.96
N PHE A 169 -1.70 -0.03 13.04
CA PHE A 169 -0.53 -0.80 12.66
C PHE A 169 -0.41 -0.88 11.15
N THR A 170 0.80 -1.11 10.69
CA THR A 170 1.05 -1.46 9.30
C THR A 170 1.95 -2.70 9.25
N VAL A 171 1.61 -3.63 8.36
CA VAL A 171 2.24 -4.93 8.23
C VAL A 171 2.81 -5.08 6.83
N ALA A 172 4.12 -5.20 6.73
CA ALA A 172 4.80 -5.56 5.50
C ALA A 172 4.78 -7.08 5.33
N ILE A 173 4.32 -7.55 4.18
CA ILE A 173 4.35 -8.97 3.81
C ILE A 173 5.33 -9.18 2.67
N LEU A 174 6.13 -10.23 2.76
CA LEU A 174 7.13 -10.62 1.78
C LEU A 174 7.01 -12.11 1.46
N GLY A 175 7.02 -12.46 0.17
CA GLY A 175 6.96 -13.85 -0.29
C GLY A 175 5.60 -14.25 -0.88
N ASN A 176 5.51 -15.48 -1.38
CA ASN A 176 4.35 -16.01 -2.07
C ASN A 176 3.79 -17.29 -1.45
N GLY A 177 2.47 -17.46 -1.51
CA GLY A 177 1.76 -18.66 -1.05
C GLY A 177 2.12 -18.99 0.40
N LYS A 178 2.54 -20.24 0.66
CA LYS A 178 2.93 -20.70 2.02
C LYS A 178 4.27 -20.11 2.52
N ASN A 179 5.02 -19.47 1.64
CA ASN A 179 6.27 -18.78 1.99
C ASN A 179 6.05 -17.29 2.27
N ALA A 180 4.82 -16.78 2.07
CA ALA A 180 4.48 -15.43 2.46
C ALA A 180 4.55 -15.28 3.99
N LYS A 181 5.23 -14.24 4.46
CA LYS A 181 5.40 -13.96 5.88
C LYS A 181 5.29 -12.49 6.18
N ALA A 182 4.73 -12.16 7.34
CA ALA A 182 4.75 -10.82 7.89
C ALA A 182 6.16 -10.49 8.39
N LEU A 183 6.63 -9.30 8.11
CA LEU A 183 7.79 -8.69 8.74
C LEU A 183 7.38 -8.09 10.09
N PRO A 184 8.32 -7.68 10.96
CA PRO A 184 8.00 -7.05 12.23
C PRO A 184 6.99 -5.92 12.07
N ILE A 185 5.89 -5.98 12.83
CA ILE A 185 4.77 -5.04 12.74
C ILE A 185 5.24 -3.64 13.12
N VAL A 186 4.82 -2.64 12.36
CA VAL A 186 5.03 -1.22 12.68
C VAL A 186 3.76 -0.67 13.31
N GLU A 187 3.88 -0.01 14.46
CA GLU A 187 2.79 0.74 15.06
C GLU A 187 2.87 2.20 14.63
N ILE A 188 1.73 2.78 14.30
CA ILE A 188 1.58 4.22 14.03
C ILE A 188 1.05 4.88 15.29
N LYS A 189 1.88 5.71 15.93
CA LYS A 189 1.55 6.44 17.16
C LYS A 189 1.15 7.86 16.83
N PHE A 190 0.08 8.32 17.44
CA PHE A 190 -0.45 9.66 17.18
C PHE A 190 -0.18 10.65 18.30
N ASP A 191 0.60 10.25 19.34
CA ASP A 191 0.89 11.08 20.51
C ASP A 191 1.72 12.33 20.19
N SER A 192 2.50 12.28 19.11
CA SER A 192 3.33 13.40 18.61
C SER A 192 2.59 14.36 17.68
N LEU A 193 1.34 14.07 17.35
CA LEU A 193 0.54 14.99 16.55
C LEU A 193 0.17 16.25 17.33
N PRO A 194 -0.07 17.39 16.65
CA PRO A 194 -0.52 18.62 17.31
C PRO A 194 -1.81 18.41 18.12
N THR A 195 -1.94 19.14 19.23
CA THR A 195 -3.13 19.07 20.09
C THR A 195 -4.38 19.46 19.33
N GLY A 196 -5.46 18.67 19.47
CA GLY A 196 -6.77 18.93 18.85
C GLY A 196 -6.91 18.37 17.43
N VAL A 197 -5.93 17.61 16.96
CA VAL A 197 -6.03 16.87 15.68
C VAL A 197 -6.52 15.45 15.93
N ASN A 198 -7.27 14.89 15.00
CA ASN A 198 -7.73 13.51 15.07
C ASN A 198 -6.54 12.53 14.93
N PRO A 199 -6.57 11.36 15.59
CA PRO A 199 -5.49 10.39 15.54
C PRO A 199 -5.54 9.60 14.21
N ILE A 200 -5.15 10.26 13.12
CA ILE A 200 -5.04 9.71 11.78
C ILE A 200 -3.74 10.20 11.12
N TYR A 201 -3.12 9.37 10.29
CA TYR A 201 -1.99 9.77 9.45
C TYR A 201 -2.53 10.48 8.21
N SER A 202 -3.02 11.70 8.43
CA SER A 202 -3.65 12.54 7.42
C SER A 202 -2.67 13.09 6.39
N TYR A 203 -3.19 13.75 5.36
CA TYR A 203 -2.37 14.48 4.38
C TYR A 203 -1.46 15.50 5.06
N GLU A 204 -2.00 16.23 6.03
CA GLU A 204 -1.22 17.21 6.79
C GLU A 204 -0.11 16.53 7.60
N ALA A 205 -0.40 15.39 8.23
CA ALA A 205 0.59 14.64 9.00
C ALA A 205 1.72 14.14 8.09
N LYS A 206 1.38 13.57 6.93
CA LYS A 206 2.33 12.94 6.01
C LYS A 206 3.17 13.93 5.20
N TRP A 207 2.58 15.07 4.76
CA TRP A 207 3.21 15.94 3.78
C TRP A 207 3.56 17.32 4.32
N ILE A 208 2.98 17.75 5.45
CA ILE A 208 3.20 19.08 6.00
C ILE A 208 4.00 19.02 7.30
N TRP A 209 3.67 18.08 8.21
CA TRP A 209 4.30 18.02 9.53
C TRP A 209 5.48 17.04 9.57
N ASP A 210 5.40 15.92 8.85
CA ASP A 210 6.48 14.93 8.75
C ASP A 210 7.51 15.37 7.69
N LYS A 211 8.52 16.11 8.15
CA LYS A 211 9.58 16.65 7.29
C LYS A 211 10.91 15.99 7.59
N ALA A 212 11.76 15.84 6.58
CA ALA A 212 13.08 15.24 6.72
C ALA A 212 13.96 15.96 7.79
N GLU A 213 13.79 17.30 7.93
CA GLU A 213 14.52 18.08 8.93
C GLU A 213 13.98 17.95 10.36
N SER A 214 12.72 17.50 10.49
CA SER A 214 12.05 17.26 11.78
C SER A 214 11.00 16.17 11.62
N PRO A 215 11.43 14.91 11.44
CA PRO A 215 10.51 13.80 11.24
C PRO A 215 9.65 13.58 12.48
N LEU A 216 8.38 13.24 12.24
CA LEU A 216 7.48 12.84 13.31
C LEU A 216 7.89 11.48 13.88
N GLU A 217 8.01 11.37 15.19
CA GLU A 217 8.29 10.08 15.87
C GLU A 217 7.00 9.26 16.02
N ILE A 218 6.36 8.95 14.90
CA ILE A 218 5.08 8.25 14.88
C ILE A 218 5.18 6.76 14.57
N PHE A 219 6.34 6.25 14.15
CA PHE A 219 6.50 4.85 13.77
C PHE A 219 7.38 4.07 14.73
N GLU A 220 6.79 3.15 15.50
CA GLU A 220 7.52 2.22 16.38
C GLU A 220 7.59 0.83 15.71
N CYS A 221 8.81 0.30 15.53
CA CYS A 221 9.04 -1.03 14.97
C CYS A 221 10.19 -1.73 15.70
N PRO A 222 10.01 -2.96 16.20
CA PRO A 222 8.75 -3.72 16.28
C PRO A 222 7.72 -3.07 17.21
N ALA A 223 6.44 -3.22 16.88
CA ALA A 223 5.34 -2.75 17.73
C ALA A 223 5.36 -3.45 19.11
N LYS A 224 5.14 -2.69 20.17
CA LYS A 224 5.04 -3.24 21.53
C LYS A 224 3.63 -3.75 21.82
N ILE A 225 3.35 -5.00 21.40
CA ILE A 225 2.07 -5.67 21.56
C ILE A 225 2.24 -7.05 22.17
N SER A 226 1.13 -7.63 22.65
CA SER A 226 1.14 -9.00 23.17
C SER A 226 1.35 -10.00 22.03
N PRO A 227 1.96 -11.16 22.30
CA PRO A 227 2.11 -12.21 21.28
C PRO A 227 0.76 -12.65 20.68
N ALA A 228 -0.31 -12.67 21.47
CA ALA A 228 -1.65 -13.01 20.99
C ALA A 228 -2.17 -12.00 19.95
N LEU A 229 -2.05 -10.70 20.23
CA LEU A 229 -2.45 -9.65 19.29
C LEU A 229 -1.58 -9.65 18.04
N GLN A 230 -0.27 -9.89 18.19
CA GLN A 230 0.64 -10.02 17.05
C GLN A 230 0.18 -11.12 16.11
N THR A 231 -0.07 -12.32 16.65
CA THR A 231 -0.57 -13.46 15.85
C THR A 231 -1.90 -13.13 15.16
N GLU A 232 -2.84 -12.50 15.87
CA GLU A 232 -4.15 -12.14 15.31
C GLU A 232 -4.00 -11.15 14.13
N ILE A 233 -3.13 -10.14 14.26
CA ILE A 233 -2.83 -9.18 13.17
C ILE A 233 -2.16 -9.88 11.99
N GLU A 234 -1.14 -10.70 12.23
CA GLU A 234 -0.44 -11.44 11.18
C GLU A 234 -1.38 -12.37 10.42
N ASP A 235 -2.23 -13.11 11.13
CA ASP A 235 -3.19 -14.07 10.53
C ASP A 235 -4.19 -13.38 9.61
N ILE A 236 -4.81 -12.27 10.03
CA ILE A 236 -5.76 -11.55 9.17
C ILE A 236 -5.07 -10.90 7.96
N CYS A 237 -3.84 -10.40 8.13
CA CYS A 237 -3.06 -9.83 7.03
C CYS A 237 -2.66 -10.89 6.01
N LEU A 238 -2.14 -12.05 6.44
CA LEU A 238 -1.81 -13.15 5.55
C LEU A 238 -3.05 -13.73 4.85
N LYS A 239 -4.19 -13.78 5.56
CA LYS A 239 -5.47 -14.17 4.98
C LYS A 239 -5.92 -13.18 3.91
N ALA A 240 -5.88 -11.86 4.19
CA ALA A 240 -6.22 -10.81 3.23
C ALA A 240 -5.30 -10.84 1.99
N TYR A 241 -3.98 -10.97 2.20
CA TYR A 241 -2.97 -11.12 1.17
C TYR A 241 -3.30 -12.27 0.21
N SER A 242 -3.63 -13.44 0.77
CA SER A 242 -3.99 -14.64 0.00
C SER A 242 -5.30 -14.49 -0.76
N ILE A 243 -6.34 -13.91 -0.14
CA ILE A 243 -7.67 -13.73 -0.73
C ILE A 243 -7.62 -12.76 -1.92
N LEU A 244 -6.95 -11.62 -1.76
CA LEU A 244 -6.77 -10.64 -2.83
C LEU A 244 -5.67 -11.01 -3.82
N LYS A 245 -5.02 -12.17 -3.61
CA LYS A 245 -3.97 -12.73 -4.49
C LYS A 245 -2.79 -11.79 -4.70
N CYS A 246 -2.41 -11.04 -3.67
CA CYS A 246 -1.19 -10.24 -3.70
C CYS A 246 0.03 -11.13 -3.94
N ARG A 247 1.06 -10.56 -4.56
CA ARG A 247 2.28 -11.27 -4.93
C ARG A 247 3.51 -10.51 -4.51
N ASP A 248 4.53 -11.28 -4.14
CA ASP A 248 5.90 -10.88 -3.84
C ASP A 248 6.02 -10.01 -2.60
N TRP A 249 5.33 -8.90 -2.54
CA TRP A 249 5.28 -7.97 -1.42
C TRP A 249 3.95 -7.21 -1.33
N THR A 250 3.66 -6.69 -0.13
CA THR A 250 2.50 -5.78 0.08
C THR A 250 2.61 -5.12 1.45
N ARG A 251 2.09 -3.91 1.61
CA ARG A 251 1.84 -3.29 2.92
C ARG A 251 0.35 -3.34 3.20
N ILE A 252 -0.01 -3.76 4.41
CA ILE A 252 -1.41 -3.84 4.86
C ILE A 252 -1.58 -2.97 6.09
N ASP A 253 -2.54 -2.06 6.05
CA ASP A 253 -2.81 -1.15 7.15
C ASP A 253 -3.99 -1.70 7.98
N VAL A 254 -3.81 -1.73 9.31
CA VAL A 254 -4.70 -2.39 10.27
C VAL A 254 -4.99 -1.44 11.42
N ARG A 255 -6.25 -1.41 11.87
CA ARG A 255 -6.63 -0.63 13.06
C ARG A 255 -7.51 -1.45 14.00
N LEU A 256 -7.29 -1.30 15.30
CA LEU A 256 -8.11 -1.98 16.29
C LEU A 256 -9.45 -1.28 16.45
N ASP A 257 -10.50 -2.07 16.62
CA ASP A 257 -11.81 -1.56 17.04
C ASP A 257 -11.87 -1.33 18.56
N ALA A 258 -13.06 -0.98 19.05
CA ALA A 258 -13.29 -0.71 20.47
C ALA A 258 -13.06 -1.94 21.38
N ASP A 259 -13.19 -3.14 20.83
CA ASP A 259 -12.98 -4.41 21.54
C ASP A 259 -11.51 -4.89 21.43
N GLY A 260 -10.65 -4.09 20.80
CA GLY A 260 -9.24 -4.40 20.58
C GLY A 260 -9.02 -5.41 19.45
N LYS A 261 -9.99 -5.65 18.57
CA LYS A 261 -9.89 -6.57 17.44
C LYS A 261 -9.34 -5.87 16.22
N PRO A 262 -8.39 -6.52 15.50
CA PRO A 262 -7.79 -5.93 14.33
C PRO A 262 -8.73 -5.98 13.12
N ASN A 263 -8.78 -4.86 12.39
CA ASN A 263 -9.56 -4.69 11.17
C ASN A 263 -8.65 -4.16 10.06
N ILE A 264 -8.75 -4.73 8.85
CA ILE A 264 -8.00 -4.27 7.68
C ILE A 264 -8.57 -2.94 7.19
N LEU A 265 -7.73 -1.93 7.10
CA LEU A 265 -8.08 -0.64 6.51
C LEU A 265 -7.92 -0.66 4.99
N GLU A 266 -6.74 -1.05 4.51
CA GLU A 266 -6.40 -1.14 3.08
C GLU A 266 -5.19 -2.06 2.84
N LEU A 267 -5.02 -2.47 1.58
CA LEU A 267 -3.83 -3.17 1.11
C LEU A 267 -3.13 -2.34 0.03
N ASN A 268 -1.81 -2.25 0.13
CA ASN A 268 -0.97 -1.49 -0.79
C ASN A 268 0.05 -2.43 -1.46
N PRO A 269 -0.29 -3.07 -2.59
CA PRO A 269 0.61 -4.00 -3.30
C PRO A 269 1.78 -3.33 -4.01
N LEU A 270 1.74 -2.00 -4.14
CA LEU A 270 2.88 -1.14 -4.47
C LEU A 270 3.22 -0.32 -3.23
N PRO A 271 3.97 -0.88 -2.25
CA PRO A 271 4.25 -0.19 -1.02
C PRO A 271 5.29 0.92 -1.22
N GLY A 272 5.14 2.05 -0.50
CA GLY A 272 6.17 3.10 -0.47
C GLY A 272 7.49 2.57 0.11
N ILE A 273 8.59 2.92 -0.51
CA ILE A 273 9.94 2.39 -0.22
C ILE A 273 11.00 3.49 -0.15
N LEU A 274 10.76 4.55 0.60
CA LEU A 274 11.77 5.59 0.82
C LEU A 274 13.05 4.97 1.41
N PRO A 275 14.25 5.30 0.87
CA PRO A 275 15.45 4.54 1.14
C PRO A 275 16.10 4.83 2.49
N LYS A 276 15.99 6.07 2.99
CA LYS A 276 16.72 6.48 4.19
C LYS A 276 16.06 5.95 5.47
N PRO A 277 16.87 5.59 6.49
CA PRO A 277 16.34 5.14 7.79
C PRO A 277 15.50 6.18 8.52
N GLU A 278 15.83 7.47 8.34
CA GLU A 278 15.13 8.62 8.90
C GLU A 278 13.80 8.92 8.22
N ASP A 279 13.59 8.43 6.99
CA ASP A 279 12.33 8.58 6.32
C ASP A 279 11.25 7.69 6.97
N ASN A 280 10.06 8.25 7.12
CA ASN A 280 8.92 7.54 7.65
C ASN A 280 8.27 6.61 6.61
N SER A 281 9.03 5.57 6.21
CA SER A 281 8.59 4.54 5.27
C SER A 281 8.48 3.19 5.97
N CYS A 282 7.23 2.73 6.16
CA CYS A 282 6.93 1.57 7.01
C CYS A 282 7.53 0.26 6.48
N PHE A 283 7.49 0.03 5.16
CA PHE A 283 7.99 -1.23 4.59
C PHE A 283 9.51 -1.39 4.78
N PRO A 284 10.37 -0.42 4.40
CA PRO A 284 11.80 -0.49 4.69
C PRO A 284 12.12 -0.50 6.18
N LYS A 285 11.30 0.16 7.02
CA LYS A 285 11.47 0.13 8.50
C LYS A 285 11.25 -1.28 9.04
N ALA A 286 10.19 -1.98 8.62
CA ALA A 286 9.93 -3.37 8.98
C ALA A 286 11.02 -4.31 8.48
N ALA A 287 11.52 -4.12 7.25
CA ALA A 287 12.62 -4.90 6.69
C ALA A 287 13.91 -4.73 7.50
N ARG A 288 14.29 -3.50 7.88
CA ARG A 288 15.44 -3.24 8.75
C ARG A 288 15.29 -3.92 10.11
N ALA A 289 14.11 -3.88 10.71
CA ALA A 289 13.84 -4.58 11.97
C ALA A 289 13.94 -6.11 11.83
N ALA A 290 13.71 -6.66 10.62
CA ALA A 290 13.93 -8.07 10.29
C ALA A 290 15.40 -8.39 9.92
N GLY A 291 16.31 -7.41 9.96
CA GLY A 291 17.73 -7.60 9.65
C GLY A 291 18.10 -7.44 8.16
N LEU A 292 17.17 -6.95 7.31
CA LEU A 292 17.42 -6.65 5.90
C LEU A 292 17.76 -5.17 5.74
N ASN A 293 18.90 -4.83 5.16
CA ASN A 293 19.14 -3.47 4.69
C ASN A 293 18.30 -3.17 3.43
N TYR A 294 18.32 -1.92 2.98
CA TYR A 294 17.51 -1.49 1.84
C TYR A 294 17.81 -2.28 0.55
N ASN A 295 19.10 -2.43 0.21
CA ASN A 295 19.50 -3.14 -0.99
C ASN A 295 19.09 -4.62 -0.94
N GLN A 296 19.27 -5.26 0.23
CA GLN A 296 18.84 -6.63 0.44
C GLN A 296 17.30 -6.78 0.30
N LEU A 297 16.53 -5.82 0.79
CA LEU A 297 15.08 -5.82 0.60
C LEU A 297 14.71 -5.80 -0.88
N ILE A 298 15.25 -4.84 -1.64
CA ILE A 298 14.95 -4.69 -3.07
C ILE A 298 15.35 -5.95 -3.85
N GLN A 299 16.55 -6.47 -3.60
CA GLN A 299 17.01 -7.72 -4.24
C GLN A 299 16.14 -8.91 -3.82
N GLN A 300 15.68 -8.99 -2.57
CA GLN A 300 14.81 -10.08 -2.11
C GLN A 300 13.45 -10.05 -2.82
N VAL A 301 12.87 -8.88 -3.06
CA VAL A 301 11.61 -8.76 -3.82
C VAL A 301 11.81 -9.24 -5.26
N LEU A 302 12.90 -8.81 -5.92
CA LEU A 302 13.23 -9.29 -7.27
C LEU A 302 13.41 -10.80 -7.31
N LEU A 303 14.14 -11.36 -6.33
CA LEU A 303 14.38 -12.79 -6.21
C LEU A 303 13.07 -13.57 -6.09
N ILE A 304 12.17 -13.14 -5.22
CA ILE A 304 10.85 -13.75 -5.01
C ILE A 304 10.03 -13.73 -6.31
N ALA A 305 10.07 -12.64 -7.05
CA ALA A 305 9.41 -12.54 -8.35
C ALA A 305 10.05 -13.47 -9.38
N ALA A 306 11.38 -13.49 -9.49
CA ALA A 306 12.12 -14.36 -10.40
C ALA A 306 11.87 -15.86 -10.11
N GLU A 307 11.81 -16.25 -8.83
CA GLU A 307 11.42 -17.61 -8.42
C GLU A 307 9.99 -17.96 -8.87
N ARG A 308 9.05 -17.03 -8.72
CA ARG A 308 7.65 -17.22 -9.13
C ARG A 308 7.52 -17.48 -10.64
N TYR A 309 8.37 -16.85 -11.45
CA TYR A 309 8.40 -17.08 -12.90
C TYR A 309 9.33 -18.23 -13.33
N GLY A 310 10.02 -18.86 -12.39
CA GLY A 310 10.97 -19.95 -12.69
C GLY A 310 12.20 -19.50 -13.48
N ILE A 311 12.57 -18.21 -13.40
CA ILE A 311 13.73 -17.64 -14.11
C ILE A 311 15.03 -18.06 -13.44
N LEU A 312 15.02 -18.28 -12.13
CA LEU A 312 16.18 -18.76 -11.39
C LEU A 312 16.40 -20.23 -11.70
N LYS A 313 17.47 -20.52 -12.42
CA LYS A 313 18.00 -21.88 -12.52
C LYS A 313 18.65 -22.22 -11.18
N SER A 314 18.28 -23.36 -10.60
CA SER A 314 18.93 -23.90 -9.40
C SER A 314 20.45 -23.73 -9.46
N GLN A 315 20.99 -23.02 -8.48
CA GLN A 315 22.42 -22.90 -8.12
C GLN A 315 23.46 -23.26 -9.19
N SER A 316 23.56 -22.46 -10.26
CA SER A 316 24.77 -22.28 -11.03
C SER A 316 24.72 -20.91 -11.69
N SER A 317 25.46 -19.99 -11.13
CA SER A 317 25.89 -18.67 -11.65
C SER A 317 25.29 -18.24 -12.99
N SER A 318 24.09 -17.71 -13.02
CA SER A 318 23.66 -16.88 -14.14
C SER A 318 23.00 -15.62 -13.58
N THR A 319 23.74 -14.54 -13.59
CA THR A 319 23.22 -13.18 -13.44
C THR A 319 22.08 -12.99 -14.44
N LEU A 320 20.97 -12.42 -14.01
CA LEU A 320 19.93 -11.98 -14.95
C LEU A 320 20.55 -10.96 -15.90
N LYS A 321 20.25 -11.07 -17.19
CA LYS A 321 20.90 -10.23 -18.19
C LYS A 321 20.40 -8.80 -18.16
N GLU A 322 19.10 -8.60 -17.87
CA GLU A 322 18.48 -7.28 -17.88
C GLU A 322 17.36 -7.20 -16.84
N VAL A 323 17.36 -6.13 -16.03
CA VAL A 323 16.30 -5.77 -15.08
C VAL A 323 15.86 -4.34 -15.37
N VAL A 324 14.57 -4.09 -15.45
CA VAL A 324 13.99 -2.78 -15.80
C VAL A 324 13.06 -2.30 -14.68
#